data_7d036e170c365177c74caf6274d2b40b
#
_entry.id   7d036e170c365177c74caf6274d2b40b
#
_cell.length_a   1.000
_cell.length_b   1.000
_cell.length_c   1.000
_cell.angle_alpha   90.00
_cell.angle_beta   90.00
_cell.angle_gamma   90.00
#
_symmetry.space_group_name_H-M   'P 1'
#
loop_
_entity.id
_entity.type
_entity.pdbx_description
1 polymer ?
#
loop_
_entity_poly.entity_id
_entity_poly.type
_entity_poly.pdbx_seq_one_letter_code
_entity_poly.pdbx_strand_id
1 'polypeptide(L)'
;MTKEEKFSPIQLDKTDKKLLDLLQQDAKMTTKQLAHHLGLSLTPVFERMKRLERNGVIEKYVAIINKEKVGKELIAFCNVSLKHHSHDVIREFEAEIVKFPEVLECHHIAGMYDYMLKIITRNMDTYHNFIYNKLASIENIGNVRSSFVMREIKTGTHIHLE
;
A
#
# COMPACT_ATOMS: atom_id res chain seq x y z
N MET A 1 -22.12 -10.77 -4.72
CA MET A 1 -22.81 -9.63 -4.05
C MET A 1 -21.75 -8.89 -3.24
N THR A 2 -21.12 -7.91 -3.86
CA THR A 2 -20.17 -6.99 -3.21
C THR A 2 -20.99 -6.01 -2.37
N LYS A 3 -20.91 -6.12 -1.04
CA LYS A 3 -21.39 -5.06 -0.15
C LYS A 3 -20.54 -3.83 -0.42
N GLU A 4 -21.10 -2.85 -1.12
CA GLU A 4 -20.67 -1.47 -0.99
C GLU A 4 -20.97 -1.05 0.46
N GLU A 5 -20.02 -1.28 1.36
CA GLU A 5 -20.05 -0.62 2.65
C GLU A 5 -19.91 0.87 2.36
N LYS A 6 -21.03 1.61 2.53
CA LYS A 6 -21.02 3.06 2.52
C LYS A 6 -20.03 3.53 3.58
N PHE A 7 -18.83 3.87 3.13
CA PHE A 7 -17.84 4.55 3.96
C PHE A 7 -18.40 5.92 4.33
N SER A 8 -19.08 5.99 5.47
CA SER A 8 -19.34 7.28 6.09
C SER A 8 -18.03 7.72 6.74
N PRO A 9 -17.40 8.82 6.31
CA PRO A 9 -16.16 9.27 6.90
C PRO A 9 -16.38 9.51 8.39
N ILE A 10 -15.53 8.89 9.21
CA ILE A 10 -15.57 9.04 10.65
C ILE A 10 -15.15 10.47 10.99
N GLN A 11 -15.94 11.15 11.78
CA GLN A 11 -15.58 12.50 12.22
C GLN A 11 -14.42 12.41 13.23
N LEU A 12 -13.24 12.88 12.80
CA LEU A 12 -12.04 12.96 13.62
C LEU A 12 -11.96 14.35 14.28
N ASP A 13 -11.82 14.37 15.58
CA ASP A 13 -11.53 15.62 16.31
C ASP A 13 -10.03 15.98 16.18
N LYS A 14 -9.66 17.20 16.64
CA LYS A 14 -8.27 17.68 16.60
C LYS A 14 -7.31 16.77 17.37
N THR A 15 -7.77 16.14 18.45
CA THR A 15 -6.96 15.23 19.25
C THR A 15 -6.75 13.91 18.53
N ASP A 16 -7.76 13.40 17.83
CA ASP A 16 -7.64 12.19 17.01
C ASP A 16 -6.63 12.40 15.88
N LYS A 17 -6.71 13.53 15.16
CA LYS A 17 -5.76 13.86 14.10
C LYS A 17 -4.33 13.93 14.63
N LYS A 18 -4.10 14.61 15.77
CA LYS A 18 -2.79 14.68 16.41
C LYS A 18 -2.29 13.32 16.91
N LEU A 19 -3.16 12.48 17.43
CA LEU A 19 -2.84 11.11 17.84
C LEU A 19 -2.40 10.27 16.63
N LEU A 20 -3.15 10.32 15.52
CA LEU A 20 -2.81 9.63 14.29
C LEU A 20 -1.49 10.14 13.69
N ASP A 21 -1.25 11.44 13.74
CA ASP A 21 0.01 12.04 13.27
C ASP A 21 1.22 11.53 14.06
N LEU A 22 1.13 11.46 15.39
CA LEU A 22 2.17 10.88 16.25
C LEU A 22 2.41 9.39 15.93
N LEU A 23 1.34 8.61 15.76
CA LEU A 23 1.44 7.19 15.44
C LEU A 23 2.00 6.92 14.03
N GLN A 24 1.75 7.81 13.08
CA GLN A 24 2.36 7.75 11.75
C GLN A 24 3.86 8.07 11.77
N GLN A 25 4.33 8.87 12.73
CA GLN A 25 5.74 9.18 12.93
C GLN A 25 6.46 8.04 13.66
N ASP A 26 5.87 7.52 14.74
CA ASP A 26 6.39 6.39 15.49
C ASP A 26 5.28 5.51 16.07
N ALA A 27 4.99 4.41 15.38
CA ALA A 27 3.99 3.43 15.81
C ALA A 27 4.36 2.66 17.09
N LYS A 28 5.60 2.81 17.59
CA LYS A 28 6.05 2.20 18.84
C LYS A 28 5.85 3.09 20.07
N MET A 29 5.34 4.30 19.90
CA MET A 29 5.01 5.16 21.04
C MET A 29 4.06 4.45 21.99
N THR A 30 4.45 4.43 23.27
CA THR A 30 3.59 3.90 24.34
C THR A 30 2.42 4.85 24.60
N THR A 31 1.31 4.32 25.13
CA THR A 31 0.16 5.14 25.54
C THR A 31 0.56 6.28 26.48
N LYS A 32 1.58 6.04 27.34
CA LYS A 32 2.12 7.07 28.23
C LYS A 32 2.80 8.22 27.48
N GLN A 33 3.58 7.91 26.45
CA GLN A 33 4.22 8.92 25.61
C GLN A 33 3.18 9.71 24.82
N LEU A 34 2.22 9.01 24.20
CA LEU A 34 1.11 9.64 23.48
C LEU A 34 0.29 10.57 24.40
N ALA A 35 -0.03 10.13 25.62
CA ALA A 35 -0.75 10.93 26.61
C ALA A 35 0.03 12.22 26.96
N HIS A 36 1.34 12.10 27.14
CA HIS A 36 2.20 13.26 27.38
C HIS A 36 2.17 14.26 26.21
N HIS A 37 2.33 13.78 24.97
CA HIS A 37 2.30 14.64 23.78
C HIS A 37 0.92 15.30 23.54
N LEU A 38 -0.16 14.63 23.95
CA LEU A 38 -1.52 15.12 23.77
C LEU A 38 -2.00 15.99 24.95
N GLY A 39 -1.27 16.01 26.08
CA GLY A 39 -1.70 16.70 27.30
C GLY A 39 -2.93 16.05 27.95
N LEU A 40 -3.05 14.72 27.84
CA LEU A 40 -4.18 13.95 28.35
C LEU A 40 -3.72 12.88 29.35
N SER A 41 -4.68 12.33 30.12
CA SER A 41 -4.41 11.13 30.91
C SER A 41 -4.41 9.87 30.06
N LEU A 42 -3.95 8.74 30.61
CA LEU A 42 -3.77 7.47 29.87
C LEU A 42 -5.08 6.92 29.30
N THR A 43 -6.14 6.90 30.12
CA THR A 43 -7.42 6.29 29.79
C THR A 43 -8.06 6.87 28.50
N PRO A 44 -8.24 8.20 28.37
CA PRO A 44 -8.85 8.76 27.16
C PRO A 44 -7.98 8.54 25.91
N VAL A 45 -6.65 8.45 26.02
CA VAL A 45 -5.79 8.14 24.89
C VAL A 45 -5.97 6.69 24.46
N PHE A 46 -5.98 5.77 25.42
CA PHE A 46 -6.23 4.35 25.15
C PHE A 46 -7.59 4.11 24.48
N GLU A 47 -8.66 4.75 25.00
CA GLU A 47 -10.00 4.63 24.43
C GLU A 47 -10.08 5.20 23.00
N ARG A 48 -9.39 6.31 22.72
CA ARG A 48 -9.29 6.88 21.36
C ARG A 48 -8.58 5.92 20.40
N MET A 49 -7.45 5.36 20.81
CA MET A 49 -6.72 4.38 20.00
C MET A 49 -7.63 3.19 19.67
N LYS A 50 -8.27 2.61 20.68
CA LYS A 50 -9.19 1.47 20.47
C LYS A 50 -10.39 1.82 19.58
N ARG A 51 -10.90 3.02 19.67
CA ARG A 51 -11.97 3.51 18.79
C ARG A 51 -11.49 3.63 17.34
N LEU A 52 -10.30 4.20 17.11
CA LEU A 52 -9.71 4.37 15.78
C LEU A 52 -9.38 3.03 15.13
N GLU A 53 -8.85 2.06 15.90
CA GLU A 53 -8.61 0.68 15.47
C GLU A 53 -9.92 -0.03 15.11
N ARG A 54 -10.91 -0.03 16.01
CA ARG A 54 -12.20 -0.70 15.80
C ARG A 54 -12.98 -0.16 14.61
N ASN A 55 -12.85 1.13 14.35
CA ASN A 55 -13.50 1.79 13.22
C ASN A 55 -12.68 1.73 11.93
N GLY A 56 -11.56 1.01 11.89
CA GLY A 56 -10.72 0.83 10.71
C GLY A 56 -9.98 2.09 10.24
N VAL A 57 -9.92 3.16 11.06
CA VAL A 57 -9.09 4.34 10.77
C VAL A 57 -7.61 3.98 10.88
N ILE A 58 -7.27 3.16 11.87
CA ILE A 58 -5.99 2.48 11.96
C ILE A 58 -6.23 1.04 11.51
N GLU A 59 -5.74 0.69 10.34
CA GLU A 59 -5.88 -0.66 9.79
C GLU A 59 -4.92 -1.64 10.45
N LYS A 60 -3.66 -1.23 10.61
CA LYS A 60 -2.57 -2.06 11.16
C LYS A 60 -1.35 -1.22 11.51
N TYR A 61 -0.46 -1.81 12.32
CA TYR A 61 0.87 -1.30 12.60
C TYR A 61 1.90 -2.15 11.86
N VAL A 62 2.78 -1.54 11.08
CA VAL A 62 3.78 -2.25 10.27
C VAL A 62 5.17 -1.65 10.45
N ALA A 63 6.20 -2.48 10.34
CA ALA A 63 7.57 -2.02 10.23
C ALA A 63 7.88 -1.61 8.79
N ILE A 64 8.46 -0.44 8.60
CA ILE A 64 9.01 -0.02 7.31
C ILE A 64 10.41 -0.57 7.21
N ILE A 65 10.64 -1.45 6.23
CA ILE A 65 11.91 -2.12 6.03
C ILE A 65 12.79 -1.31 5.07
N ASN A 66 14.06 -1.14 5.43
CA ASN A 66 15.05 -0.60 4.51
C ASN A 66 15.35 -1.64 3.43
N LYS A 67 14.80 -1.42 2.25
CA LYS A 67 14.87 -2.35 1.12
C LYS A 67 16.31 -2.66 0.67
N GLU A 68 17.20 -1.66 0.69
CA GLU A 68 18.61 -1.81 0.31
C GLU A 68 19.34 -2.76 1.27
N LYS A 69 19.08 -2.63 2.59
CA LYS A 69 19.68 -3.50 3.60
C LYS A 69 19.22 -4.96 3.54
N VAL A 70 18.10 -5.22 2.85
CA VAL A 70 17.61 -6.58 2.61
C VAL A 70 17.81 -7.03 1.15
N GLY A 71 18.65 -6.32 0.41
CA GLY A 71 19.03 -6.67 -0.96
C GLY A 71 17.89 -6.54 -1.98
N LYS A 72 16.99 -5.57 -1.80
CA LYS A 72 15.88 -5.25 -2.71
C LYS A 72 16.08 -3.85 -3.29
N GLU A 73 16.97 -3.74 -4.27
CA GLU A 73 17.47 -2.44 -4.76
C GLU A 73 16.73 -1.94 -5.99
N LEU A 74 16.18 -2.85 -6.81
CA LEU A 74 15.51 -2.48 -8.05
C LEU A 74 14.00 -2.27 -7.81
N ILE A 75 13.55 -1.06 -8.13
CA ILE A 75 12.12 -0.72 -8.16
C ILE A 75 11.72 -0.43 -9.60
N ALA A 76 10.64 -1.03 -10.04
CA ALA A 76 10.03 -0.74 -11.33
C ALA A 76 8.54 -0.45 -11.17
N PHE A 77 8.05 0.53 -11.93
CA PHE A 77 6.64 0.70 -12.21
C PHE A 77 6.31 0.04 -13.54
N CYS A 78 5.42 -0.92 -13.51
CA CYS A 78 5.05 -1.70 -14.66
C CYS A 78 3.59 -1.45 -15.03
N ASN A 79 3.36 -0.84 -16.17
CA ASN A 79 2.02 -0.61 -16.71
C ASN A 79 1.62 -1.82 -17.54
N VAL A 80 0.44 -2.34 -17.30
CA VAL A 80 -0.12 -3.52 -17.95
C VAL A 80 -1.42 -3.17 -18.63
N SER A 81 -1.59 -3.62 -19.88
CA SER A 81 -2.88 -3.62 -20.57
C SER A 81 -3.33 -5.05 -20.82
N LEU A 82 -4.62 -5.30 -20.65
CA LEU A 82 -5.25 -6.57 -20.97
C LEU A 82 -5.71 -6.60 -22.43
N LYS A 83 -5.76 -7.78 -23.04
CA LYS A 83 -6.30 -7.97 -24.41
C LYS A 83 -7.82 -7.82 -24.44
N HIS A 84 -8.47 -8.28 -23.38
CA HIS A 84 -9.92 -8.26 -23.22
C HIS A 84 -10.29 -7.71 -21.84
N HIS A 85 -11.41 -6.99 -21.77
CA HIS A 85 -11.88 -6.31 -20.57
C HIS A 85 -13.18 -6.93 -20.01
N SER A 86 -13.41 -8.24 -20.26
CA SER A 86 -14.52 -8.92 -19.62
C SER A 86 -14.30 -9.02 -18.11
N HIS A 87 -15.39 -9.07 -17.38
CA HIS A 87 -15.36 -9.13 -15.92
C HIS A 87 -14.54 -10.32 -15.39
N ASP A 88 -14.61 -11.47 -16.10
CA ASP A 88 -13.89 -12.68 -15.72
C ASP A 88 -12.38 -12.52 -15.94
N VAL A 89 -11.95 -11.94 -17.06
CA VAL A 89 -10.54 -11.65 -17.38
C VAL A 89 -9.93 -10.71 -16.33
N ILE A 90 -10.66 -9.66 -15.96
CA ILE A 90 -10.21 -8.71 -14.92
C ILE A 90 -10.01 -9.42 -13.59
N ARG A 91 -11.00 -10.22 -13.15
CA ARG A 91 -10.92 -10.98 -11.89
C ARG A 91 -9.79 -12.00 -11.88
N GLU A 92 -9.60 -12.69 -12.98
CA GLU A 92 -8.54 -13.69 -13.12
C GLU A 92 -7.15 -13.02 -13.00
N PHE A 93 -6.92 -11.92 -13.72
CA PHE A 93 -5.69 -11.15 -13.61
C PHE A 93 -5.44 -10.68 -12.17
N GLU A 94 -6.45 -10.09 -11.52
CA GLU A 94 -6.35 -9.60 -10.14
C GLU A 94 -6.05 -10.72 -9.15
N ALA A 95 -6.66 -11.90 -9.32
CA ALA A 95 -6.44 -13.07 -8.48
C ALA A 95 -5.04 -13.68 -8.64
N GLU A 96 -4.46 -13.59 -9.84
CA GLU A 96 -3.11 -14.10 -10.11
C GLU A 96 -2.02 -13.12 -9.68
N ILE A 97 -2.17 -11.84 -10.01
CA ILE A 97 -1.13 -10.84 -9.76
C ILE A 97 -0.79 -10.66 -8.28
N VAL A 98 -1.77 -10.78 -7.38
CA VAL A 98 -1.57 -10.64 -5.94
C VAL A 98 -0.78 -11.79 -5.31
N LYS A 99 -0.60 -12.90 -6.01
CA LYS A 99 0.18 -14.06 -5.52
C LYS A 99 1.69 -13.85 -5.65
N PHE A 100 2.13 -12.88 -6.47
CA PHE A 100 3.55 -12.67 -6.71
C PHE A 100 4.18 -11.77 -5.65
N PRO A 101 5.15 -12.27 -4.87
CA PRO A 101 5.79 -11.50 -3.81
C PRO A 101 6.66 -10.35 -4.31
N GLU A 102 6.99 -10.32 -5.61
CA GLU A 102 7.70 -9.22 -6.25
C GLU A 102 6.80 -7.99 -6.44
N VAL A 103 5.48 -8.18 -6.50
CA VAL A 103 4.48 -7.12 -6.67
C VAL A 103 4.13 -6.56 -5.29
N LEU A 104 4.61 -5.36 -5.02
CA LEU A 104 4.33 -4.66 -3.76
C LEU A 104 2.97 -3.97 -3.78
N GLU A 105 2.61 -3.39 -4.93
CA GLU A 105 1.36 -2.67 -5.13
C GLU A 105 0.80 -3.00 -6.53
N CYS A 106 -0.52 -3.12 -6.61
CA CYS A 106 -1.25 -3.28 -7.87
C CYS A 106 -2.46 -2.35 -7.84
N HIS A 107 -2.52 -1.45 -8.81
CA HIS A 107 -3.61 -0.47 -8.93
C HIS A 107 -4.31 -0.65 -10.27
N HIS A 108 -5.64 -0.81 -10.24
CA HIS A 108 -6.46 -0.68 -11.43
C HIS A 108 -6.61 0.81 -11.73
N ILE A 109 -6.20 1.25 -12.90
CA ILE A 109 -6.12 2.67 -13.25
C ILE A 109 -7.01 2.98 -14.47
N ALA A 110 -7.50 4.19 -14.53
CA ALA A 110 -8.18 4.70 -15.72
C ALA A 110 -7.17 5.43 -16.62
N GLY A 111 -7.14 5.13 -17.91
CA GLY A 111 -6.27 5.80 -18.88
C GLY A 111 -5.77 4.87 -19.97
N MET A 112 -4.51 5.03 -20.36
CA MET A 112 -3.89 4.28 -21.47
C MET A 112 -3.61 2.82 -21.11
N TYR A 113 -3.50 2.49 -19.85
CA TYR A 113 -3.22 1.16 -19.32
C TYR A 113 -4.29 0.79 -18.30
N ASP A 114 -4.48 -0.50 -18.07
CA ASP A 114 -5.49 -1.01 -17.13
C ASP A 114 -4.93 -1.12 -15.71
N TYR A 115 -3.66 -1.50 -15.58
CA TYR A 115 -3.04 -1.67 -14.28
C TYR A 115 -1.67 -1.01 -14.21
N MET A 116 -1.34 -0.53 -13.02
CA MET A 116 0.00 -0.10 -12.64
C MET A 116 0.47 -0.95 -11.45
N LEU A 117 1.59 -1.62 -11.65
CA LEU A 117 2.26 -2.44 -10.64
C LEU A 117 3.49 -1.72 -10.13
N LYS A 118 3.70 -1.76 -8.82
CA LYS A 118 5.00 -1.43 -8.22
C LYS A 118 5.71 -2.73 -7.86
N ILE A 119 6.84 -2.97 -8.50
CA ILE A 119 7.60 -4.20 -8.39
C ILE A 119 8.92 -3.89 -7.69
N ILE A 120 9.30 -4.73 -6.73
CA ILE A 120 10.59 -4.65 -6.05
C ILE A 120 11.33 -5.98 -6.19
N THR A 121 12.54 -5.91 -6.74
CA THR A 121 13.40 -7.07 -6.93
C THR A 121 14.83 -6.77 -6.47
N ARG A 122 15.70 -7.78 -6.48
CA ARG A 122 17.11 -7.63 -6.12
C ARG A 122 17.86 -6.82 -7.18
N ASN A 123 17.70 -7.20 -8.44
CA ASN A 123 18.43 -6.64 -9.58
C ASN A 123 17.65 -6.85 -10.89
N MET A 124 18.24 -6.46 -12.01
CA MET A 124 17.62 -6.57 -13.33
C MET A 124 17.37 -8.04 -13.74
N ASP A 125 18.24 -8.97 -13.38
CA ASP A 125 18.06 -10.38 -13.73
C ASP A 125 16.84 -10.98 -13.04
N THR A 126 16.65 -10.67 -11.75
CA THR A 126 15.45 -11.10 -11.00
C THR A 126 14.18 -10.43 -11.52
N TYR A 127 14.27 -9.17 -11.96
CA TYR A 127 13.17 -8.48 -12.61
C TYR A 127 12.81 -9.12 -13.95
N HIS A 128 13.81 -9.39 -14.79
CA HIS A 128 13.64 -10.05 -16.08
C HIS A 128 12.98 -11.44 -15.91
N ASN A 129 13.48 -12.23 -14.96
CA ASN A 129 12.88 -13.52 -14.64
C ASN A 129 11.41 -13.38 -14.21
N PHE A 130 11.06 -12.37 -13.40
CA PHE A 130 9.68 -12.09 -13.02
C PHE A 130 8.81 -11.79 -14.25
N ILE A 131 9.26 -10.91 -15.15
CA ILE A 131 8.48 -10.53 -16.34
C ILE A 131 8.24 -11.74 -17.24
N TYR A 132 9.30 -12.51 -17.57
CA TYR A 132 9.21 -13.59 -18.56
C TYR A 132 8.56 -14.86 -18.03
N ASN A 133 8.83 -15.23 -16.78
CA ASN A 133 8.41 -16.53 -16.26
C ASN A 133 7.18 -16.46 -15.34
N LYS A 134 6.83 -15.26 -14.84
CA LYS A 134 5.70 -15.08 -13.95
C LYS A 134 4.63 -14.19 -14.57
N LEU A 135 4.96 -12.94 -14.85
CA LEU A 135 3.94 -12.01 -15.39
C LEU A 135 3.43 -12.47 -16.76
N ALA A 136 4.33 -12.87 -17.65
CA ALA A 136 3.95 -13.37 -18.98
C ALA A 136 3.17 -14.70 -18.98
N SER A 137 3.15 -15.42 -17.86
CA SER A 137 2.33 -16.64 -17.72
C SER A 137 0.86 -16.36 -17.40
N ILE A 138 0.52 -15.14 -17.01
CA ILE A 138 -0.89 -14.75 -16.84
C ILE A 138 -1.53 -14.57 -18.21
N GLU A 139 -2.64 -15.25 -18.41
CA GLU A 139 -3.39 -15.14 -19.66
C GLU A 139 -3.95 -13.72 -19.85
N ASN A 140 -4.28 -13.38 -21.08
CA ASN A 140 -4.89 -12.11 -21.50
C ASN A 140 -4.05 -10.84 -21.25
N ILE A 141 -2.79 -10.92 -20.87
CA ILE A 141 -1.91 -9.75 -20.90
C ILE A 141 -1.66 -9.35 -22.37
N GLY A 142 -1.96 -8.09 -22.68
CA GLY A 142 -1.77 -7.50 -24.00
C GLY A 142 -0.41 -6.84 -24.14
N ASN A 143 -0.16 -5.83 -23.31
CA ASN A 143 1.07 -5.06 -23.35
C ASN A 143 1.60 -4.80 -21.93
N VAL A 144 2.93 -4.78 -21.83
CA VAL A 144 3.64 -4.51 -20.57
C VAL A 144 4.69 -3.44 -20.84
N ARG A 145 4.66 -2.35 -20.07
CA ARG A 145 5.64 -1.27 -20.18
C ARG A 145 6.23 -0.93 -18.83
N SER A 146 7.52 -1.11 -18.70
CA SER A 146 8.25 -0.92 -17.46
C SER A 146 9.03 0.39 -17.44
N SER A 147 9.02 1.05 -16.30
CA SER A 147 9.83 2.22 -15.99
C SER A 147 10.61 1.95 -14.71
N PHE A 148 11.92 2.11 -14.75
CA PHE A 148 12.78 1.85 -13.60
C PHE A 148 13.02 3.13 -12.81
N VAL A 149 12.93 3.03 -11.49
CA VAL A 149 13.21 4.14 -10.60
C VAL A 149 14.72 4.34 -10.51
N MET A 150 15.19 5.46 -11.02
CA MET A 150 16.61 5.83 -10.90
C MET A 150 16.95 6.37 -9.51
N ARG A 151 16.01 7.10 -8.91
CA ARG A 151 16.16 7.70 -7.58
C ARG A 151 14.79 7.96 -6.96
N GLU A 152 14.63 7.57 -5.71
CA GLU A 152 13.45 7.97 -4.91
C GLU A 152 13.72 9.32 -4.25
N ILE A 153 12.90 10.30 -4.58
CA ILE A 153 13.03 11.66 -4.02
C ILE A 153 12.20 11.80 -2.75
N LYS A 154 11.02 11.19 -2.73
CA LYS A 154 10.14 11.16 -1.57
C LYS A 154 9.38 9.84 -1.54
N THR A 155 9.49 9.13 -0.44
CA THR A 155 8.69 7.94 -0.14
C THR A 155 8.13 8.08 1.25
N GLY A 156 6.96 7.55 1.48
CA GLY A 156 6.36 7.59 2.81
C GLY A 156 4.94 7.06 2.81
N THR A 157 4.50 6.70 4.01
CA THR A 157 3.13 6.23 4.29
C THR A 157 2.32 7.27 5.05
N HIS A 158 2.91 8.43 5.37
CA HIS A 158 2.29 9.47 6.17
C HIS A 158 1.22 10.22 5.37
N ILE A 159 -0.02 10.15 5.82
CA ILE A 159 -1.17 10.88 5.28
C ILE A 159 -1.38 12.13 6.12
N HIS A 160 -1.32 13.32 5.51
CA HIS A 160 -1.59 14.57 6.20
C HIS A 160 -3.10 14.71 6.47
N LEU A 161 -3.46 14.93 7.73
CA LEU A 161 -4.84 15.08 8.19
C LEU A 161 -5.11 16.58 8.46
N GLU A 162 -5.87 17.22 7.56
CA GLU A 162 -6.31 18.61 7.71
C GLU A 162 -7.30 18.80 8.85
#